data_70262b3d0241817d0284320e8b31334e
#
_entry.id   70262b3d0241817d0284320e8b31334e
#
_cell.length_a   1.000
_cell.length_b   1.000
_cell.length_c   1.000
_cell.angle_alpha   90.00
_cell.angle_beta   90.00
_cell.angle_gamma   90.00
#
_symmetry.space_group_name_H-M   'P 1'
#
loop_
_entity.id
_entity.type
_entity.pdbx_description
1 polymer ?
#
loop_
_entity_poly.entity_id
_entity_poly.type
_entity_poly.pdbx_seq_one_letter_code
_entity_poly.pdbx_strand_id
1 'polypeptide(L)'
;MKRAIVIVVDSMGCGAMPDAAEFNDLPTCNTLAHVAHANGGLNVPNFEKMGLGNIIDIEGVKKVDNPTAQYGILQEISKGKCTTTGHWEMMGHVLDNPFKVYTESGFPKEIIDEFVKRTGCGGVLGNKAASGTVILDELHEEHEKTKKPIVYTSADSVFQIAMNIDVVPLETLYEYCKIARQLLNEVSNVSRVIARPYQMVDGKPKRVSKYRRDFSVKPYKKTLCDEVAESNGYVYGIGKIEDIFVGKGITHAIHTGSNKEGLELTLEAVKNPLPKPELKVAECTDKPNKYFIFTNLVDTDMLFGHRNDAIGYAHAIEEIDTYLPAIQDAMTNEDILVITADHGCDPTVPGTDHTREQIPLLIYGKTLKPENLGTRVGFDNIANTVREWLFN
;
A
#
# COMPACT_ATOMS: atom_id res chain seq x y z
N MET A 1 -4.24 18.38 -22.41
CA MET A 1 -3.36 17.28 -21.93
C MET A 1 -4.18 16.42 -21.01
N LYS A 2 -4.34 15.15 -21.36
CA LYS A 2 -5.14 14.22 -20.54
C LYS A 2 -4.48 13.91 -19.21
N ARG A 3 -5.30 13.87 -18.16
CA ARG A 3 -4.85 13.54 -16.81
C ARG A 3 -5.74 12.47 -16.19
N ALA A 4 -5.14 11.58 -15.43
CA ALA A 4 -5.83 10.66 -14.55
C ALA A 4 -5.37 10.88 -13.10
N ILE A 5 -6.32 10.96 -12.20
CA ILE A 5 -6.12 11.07 -10.77
C ILE A 5 -6.66 9.80 -10.14
N VAL A 6 -5.84 9.04 -9.44
CA VAL A 6 -6.26 7.87 -8.65
C VAL A 6 -5.94 8.13 -7.19
N ILE A 7 -6.98 8.13 -6.37
CA ILE A 7 -6.87 8.25 -4.91
C ILE A 7 -7.24 6.90 -4.32
N VAL A 8 -6.28 6.26 -3.66
CA VAL A 8 -6.49 5.05 -2.88
C VAL A 8 -6.67 5.44 -1.42
N VAL A 9 -7.85 5.21 -0.88
CA VAL A 9 -8.12 5.29 0.56
C VAL A 9 -7.74 3.93 1.14
N ASP A 10 -6.53 3.88 1.71
CA ASP A 10 -5.92 2.63 2.18
C ASP A 10 -6.85 1.89 3.13
N SER A 11 -7.07 0.61 2.86
CA SER A 11 -7.92 -0.32 3.61
C SER A 11 -9.44 -0.05 3.61
N MET A 12 -9.97 0.83 2.77
CA MET A 12 -11.41 1.14 2.73
C MET A 12 -12.22 0.05 2.00
N GLY A 13 -12.23 -1.19 2.54
CA GLY A 13 -12.99 -2.31 2.00
C GLY A 13 -14.51 -2.11 2.10
N CYS A 14 -15.26 -2.86 1.28
CA CYS A 14 -16.72 -2.74 1.19
C CYS A 14 -17.44 -4.11 1.15
N GLY A 15 -16.98 -5.04 1.97
CA GLY A 15 -17.56 -6.36 2.16
C GLY A 15 -16.60 -7.49 1.82
N ALA A 16 -16.75 -8.60 2.53
CA ALA A 16 -15.87 -9.76 2.38
C ALA A 16 -15.80 -10.26 0.94
N MET A 17 -14.59 -10.61 0.49
CA MET A 17 -14.40 -11.35 -0.74
C MET A 17 -15.00 -12.79 -0.63
N PRO A 18 -15.43 -13.40 -1.74
CA PRO A 18 -15.92 -14.79 -1.72
C PRO A 18 -14.90 -15.80 -1.16
N ASP A 19 -13.60 -15.51 -1.28
CA ASP A 19 -12.50 -16.34 -0.79
C ASP A 19 -11.92 -15.88 0.57
N ALA A 20 -12.61 -14.99 1.30
CA ALA A 20 -12.14 -14.45 2.58
C ALA A 20 -11.76 -15.55 3.60
N ALA A 21 -12.51 -16.65 3.62
CA ALA A 21 -12.23 -17.80 4.50
C ALA A 21 -10.86 -18.45 4.23
N GLU A 22 -10.34 -18.41 2.99
CA GLU A 22 -8.99 -18.91 2.65
C GLU A 22 -7.89 -18.08 3.33
N PHE A 23 -8.21 -16.84 3.74
CA PHE A 23 -7.32 -15.90 4.44
C PHE A 23 -7.59 -15.83 5.95
N ASN A 24 -8.41 -16.75 6.49
CA ASN A 24 -8.88 -16.78 7.87
C ASN A 24 -9.70 -15.53 8.28
N ASP A 25 -10.30 -14.85 7.32
CA ASP A 25 -11.15 -13.68 7.56
C ASP A 25 -12.62 -14.08 7.65
N LEU A 26 -13.37 -13.31 8.45
CA LEU A 26 -14.79 -13.57 8.64
C LEU A 26 -15.58 -13.20 7.37
N PRO A 27 -16.59 -13.99 6.99
CA PRO A 27 -17.44 -13.67 5.84
C PRO A 27 -18.32 -12.42 6.07
N THR A 28 -18.30 -11.90 7.28
CA THR A 28 -19.02 -10.68 7.70
C THR A 28 -18.16 -9.42 7.65
N CYS A 29 -16.87 -9.51 7.34
CA CYS A 29 -16.01 -8.32 7.21
C CYS A 29 -16.59 -7.32 6.23
N ASN A 30 -16.70 -6.07 6.66
CA ASN A 30 -17.18 -4.94 5.86
C ASN A 30 -16.71 -3.64 6.49
N THR A 31 -15.51 -3.24 6.16
CA THR A 31 -14.85 -2.08 6.77
C THR A 31 -15.74 -0.84 6.73
N LEU A 32 -16.24 -0.45 5.55
CA LEU A 32 -17.08 0.76 5.41
C LEU A 32 -18.38 0.70 6.23
N ALA A 33 -19.13 -0.41 6.12
CA ALA A 33 -20.42 -0.51 6.81
C ALA A 33 -20.25 -0.58 8.33
N HIS A 34 -19.23 -1.30 8.81
CA HIS A 34 -18.96 -1.45 10.23
C HIS A 34 -18.43 -0.18 10.87
N VAL A 35 -17.54 0.53 10.18
CA VAL A 35 -17.05 1.86 10.61
C VAL A 35 -18.21 2.85 10.69
N ALA A 36 -19.09 2.87 9.67
CA ALA A 36 -20.28 3.70 9.67
C ALA A 36 -21.19 3.39 10.86
N HIS A 37 -21.47 2.11 11.11
CA HIS A 37 -22.32 1.68 12.22
C HIS A 37 -21.70 2.06 13.58
N ALA A 38 -20.41 1.83 13.77
CA ALA A 38 -19.72 2.18 15.01
C ALA A 38 -19.76 3.69 15.31
N ASN A 39 -19.76 4.54 14.28
CA ASN A 39 -19.83 5.99 14.39
C ASN A 39 -21.28 6.52 14.54
N GLY A 40 -22.29 5.67 14.41
CA GLY A 40 -23.70 6.11 14.36
C GLY A 40 -24.08 6.78 13.04
N GLY A 41 -23.39 6.41 11.96
CA GLY A 41 -23.52 6.90 10.59
C GLY A 41 -22.31 7.71 10.09
N LEU A 42 -22.08 7.68 8.79
CA LEU A 42 -21.08 8.52 8.12
C LEU A 42 -21.73 9.78 7.51
N ASN A 43 -21.08 10.91 7.68
CA ASN A 43 -21.47 12.17 7.02
C ASN A 43 -20.54 12.48 5.84
N VAL A 44 -20.83 11.87 4.69
CA VAL A 44 -20.01 11.93 3.48
C VAL A 44 -20.84 12.35 2.25
N PRO A 45 -21.37 13.59 2.24
CA PRO A 45 -22.34 14.02 1.23
C PRO A 45 -21.79 14.06 -0.21
N ASN A 46 -20.48 14.12 -0.39
CA ASN A 46 -19.86 14.14 -1.71
C ASN A 46 -19.65 12.73 -2.24
N PHE A 47 -19.23 11.78 -1.40
CA PHE A 47 -19.24 10.35 -1.74
C PHE A 47 -20.67 9.85 -1.99
N GLU A 48 -21.66 10.32 -1.21
CA GLU A 48 -23.07 10.01 -1.43
C GLU A 48 -23.51 10.44 -2.83
N LYS A 49 -23.22 11.68 -3.24
CA LYS A 49 -23.52 12.19 -4.59
C LYS A 49 -22.82 11.39 -5.69
N MET A 50 -21.62 10.89 -5.45
CA MET A 50 -20.89 10.05 -6.39
C MET A 50 -21.49 8.65 -6.53
N GLY A 51 -22.34 8.23 -5.60
CA GLY A 51 -23.03 6.94 -5.63
C GLY A 51 -22.46 5.89 -4.66
N LEU A 52 -21.70 6.28 -3.65
CA LEU A 52 -21.16 5.33 -2.66
C LEU A 52 -22.25 4.50 -1.98
N GLY A 53 -23.37 5.13 -1.58
CA GLY A 53 -24.52 4.43 -1.00
C GLY A 53 -25.28 3.52 -1.96
N ASN A 54 -24.99 3.60 -3.28
CA ASN A 54 -25.55 2.68 -4.27
C ASN A 54 -24.71 1.39 -4.41
N ILE A 55 -23.50 1.38 -3.88
CA ILE A 55 -22.59 0.22 -3.90
C ILE A 55 -22.99 -0.79 -2.83
N ILE A 56 -23.05 -0.35 -1.59
CA ILE A 56 -23.45 -1.13 -0.40
C ILE A 56 -24.29 -0.25 0.54
N ASP A 57 -25.02 -0.88 1.45
CA ASP A 57 -25.74 -0.15 2.49
C ASP A 57 -24.75 0.32 3.57
N ILE A 58 -24.69 1.64 3.77
CA ILE A 58 -23.81 2.31 4.74
C ILE A 58 -24.68 3.23 5.60
N GLU A 59 -24.61 3.08 6.92
CA GLU A 59 -25.37 3.94 7.84
C GLU A 59 -24.97 5.41 7.65
N GLY A 60 -25.96 6.29 7.49
CA GLY A 60 -25.75 7.72 7.23
C GLY A 60 -25.57 8.09 5.75
N VAL A 61 -25.36 7.13 4.84
CA VAL A 61 -25.13 7.37 3.38
C VAL A 61 -26.31 6.85 2.57
N LYS A 62 -27.01 7.75 1.89
CA LYS A 62 -28.23 7.41 1.12
C LYS A 62 -27.90 6.91 -0.28
N LYS A 63 -28.77 6.05 -0.81
CA LYS A 63 -28.81 5.77 -2.24
C LYS A 63 -29.30 7.00 -2.99
N VAL A 64 -28.69 7.30 -4.11
CA VAL A 64 -29.07 8.43 -4.98
C VAL A 64 -29.53 7.93 -6.35
N ASP A 65 -30.62 8.49 -6.85
CA ASP A 65 -31.17 8.11 -8.15
C ASP A 65 -30.33 8.63 -9.33
N ASN A 66 -29.65 9.76 -9.12
CA ASN A 66 -28.84 10.42 -10.13
C ASN A 66 -27.40 10.63 -9.60
N PRO A 67 -26.57 9.58 -9.52
CA PRO A 67 -25.19 9.71 -9.11
C PRO A 67 -24.41 10.60 -10.08
N THR A 68 -23.35 11.24 -9.60
CA THR A 68 -22.48 12.09 -10.42
C THR A 68 -21.27 11.35 -10.98
N ALA A 69 -21.05 10.09 -10.59
CA ALA A 69 -19.93 9.27 -11.01
C ALA A 69 -20.40 7.90 -11.53
N GLN A 70 -19.53 7.22 -12.23
CA GLN A 70 -19.66 5.77 -12.41
C GLN A 70 -19.27 5.10 -11.09
N TYR A 71 -19.99 4.05 -10.71
CA TYR A 71 -19.78 3.37 -9.44
C TYR A 71 -19.92 1.86 -9.56
N GLY A 72 -19.17 1.13 -8.74
CA GLY A 72 -19.21 -0.33 -8.72
C GLY A 72 -18.31 -0.90 -7.63
N ILE A 73 -18.11 -2.21 -7.70
CA ILE A 73 -17.29 -3.00 -6.79
C ILE A 73 -16.21 -3.73 -7.59
N LEU A 74 -15.00 -3.81 -7.02
CA LEU A 74 -13.93 -4.64 -7.56
C LEU A 74 -13.62 -5.81 -6.62
N GLN A 75 -13.32 -6.96 -7.21
CA GLN A 75 -12.89 -8.18 -6.55
C GLN A 75 -11.45 -8.49 -6.93
N GLU A 76 -10.58 -8.69 -5.96
CA GLU A 76 -9.15 -8.95 -6.19
C GLU A 76 -8.92 -10.37 -6.78
N ILE A 77 -8.07 -10.48 -7.80
CA ILE A 77 -7.63 -11.76 -8.37
C ILE A 77 -6.42 -12.29 -7.62
N SER A 78 -5.48 -11.43 -7.30
CA SER A 78 -4.24 -11.80 -6.62
C SER A 78 -4.54 -12.43 -5.26
N LYS A 79 -3.79 -13.46 -4.91
CA LYS A 79 -3.94 -14.14 -3.61
C LYS A 79 -3.15 -13.40 -2.54
N GLY A 80 -3.73 -12.36 -1.98
CA GLY A 80 -3.16 -11.53 -0.91
C GLY A 80 -4.21 -10.61 -0.32
N LYS A 81 -3.86 -9.90 0.74
CA LYS A 81 -4.68 -8.89 1.39
C LYS A 81 -3.82 -7.74 1.94
N CYS A 82 -2.74 -7.42 1.25
CA CYS A 82 -1.82 -6.38 1.70
C CYS A 82 -1.73 -5.26 0.68
N THR A 83 -1.34 -4.08 1.14
CA THR A 83 -1.18 -2.86 0.35
C THR A 83 -0.40 -3.08 -0.95
N THR A 84 0.70 -3.85 -0.89
CA THR A 84 1.52 -4.13 -2.09
C THR A 84 0.73 -4.91 -3.14
N THR A 85 -0.02 -5.94 -2.72
CA THR A 85 -0.79 -6.79 -3.64
C THR A 85 -1.89 -6.00 -4.33
N GLY A 86 -2.71 -5.27 -3.55
CA GLY A 86 -3.80 -4.46 -4.08
C GLY A 86 -3.31 -3.37 -5.04
N HIS A 87 -2.29 -2.60 -4.64
CA HIS A 87 -1.72 -1.55 -5.48
C HIS A 87 -1.09 -2.08 -6.78
N TRP A 88 -0.42 -3.22 -6.72
CA TRP A 88 0.17 -3.80 -7.93
C TRP A 88 -0.91 -4.30 -8.88
N GLU A 89 -1.93 -4.97 -8.36
CA GLU A 89 -3.04 -5.45 -9.19
C GLU A 89 -3.80 -4.30 -9.83
N MET A 90 -4.11 -3.23 -9.07
CA MET A 90 -4.79 -2.06 -9.64
C MET A 90 -3.99 -1.36 -10.74
N MET A 91 -2.66 -1.57 -10.80
CA MET A 91 -1.80 -1.08 -11.88
C MET A 91 -1.48 -2.15 -12.94
N GLY A 92 -2.27 -3.23 -12.98
CA GLY A 92 -2.18 -4.27 -14.01
C GLY A 92 -1.17 -5.39 -13.71
N HIS A 93 -0.61 -5.45 -12.51
CA HIS A 93 0.30 -6.51 -12.10
C HIS A 93 -0.40 -7.50 -11.16
N VAL A 94 -1.21 -8.38 -11.69
CA VAL A 94 -1.78 -9.51 -10.94
C VAL A 94 -0.65 -10.45 -10.50
N LEU A 95 -0.61 -10.78 -9.22
CA LEU A 95 0.36 -11.72 -8.66
C LEU A 95 -0.03 -13.16 -9.00
N ASP A 96 0.88 -13.89 -9.64
CA ASP A 96 0.66 -15.30 -9.98
C ASP A 96 0.68 -16.21 -8.74
N ASN A 97 1.49 -15.83 -7.74
CA ASN A 97 1.63 -16.57 -6.48
C ASN A 97 1.64 -15.58 -5.32
N PRO A 98 1.01 -15.94 -4.19
CA PRO A 98 1.01 -15.08 -3.00
C PRO A 98 2.42 -14.88 -2.46
N PHE A 99 2.62 -13.78 -1.74
CA PHE A 99 3.84 -13.60 -0.96
C PHE A 99 3.94 -14.68 0.12
N LYS A 100 5.11 -15.34 0.19
CA LYS A 100 5.34 -16.42 1.15
C LYS A 100 5.58 -15.89 2.55
N VAL A 101 4.97 -16.55 3.51
CA VAL A 101 5.14 -16.34 4.95
C VAL A 101 5.84 -17.55 5.56
N TYR A 102 6.74 -17.35 6.52
CA TYR A 102 7.57 -18.38 7.13
C TYR A 102 7.45 -18.42 8.66
N THR A 103 6.21 -18.32 9.15
CA THR A 103 5.91 -18.20 10.60
C THR A 103 6.09 -19.51 11.37
N GLU A 104 5.88 -20.66 10.75
CA GLU A 104 5.89 -21.96 11.47
C GLU A 104 7.30 -22.43 11.83
N SER A 105 8.24 -22.38 10.87
CA SER A 105 9.58 -22.98 11.04
C SER A 105 10.74 -22.03 10.72
N GLY A 106 10.46 -20.76 10.43
CA GLY A 106 11.44 -19.85 9.86
C GLY A 106 11.74 -20.17 8.38
N PHE A 107 12.77 -19.56 7.84
CA PHE A 107 13.17 -19.77 6.44
C PHE A 107 13.80 -21.16 6.26
N PRO A 108 13.56 -21.82 5.09
CA PRO A 108 14.21 -23.08 4.74
C PRO A 108 15.72 -23.00 4.86
N LYS A 109 16.34 -24.13 5.27
CA LYS A 109 17.78 -24.22 5.50
C LYS A 109 18.58 -23.81 4.26
N GLU A 110 18.10 -24.15 3.08
CA GLU A 110 18.77 -23.85 1.80
C GLU A 110 18.86 -22.32 1.55
N ILE A 111 17.84 -21.56 1.94
CA ILE A 111 17.81 -20.09 1.85
C ILE A 111 18.85 -19.50 2.82
N ILE A 112 18.87 -20.00 4.06
CA ILE A 112 19.81 -19.53 5.08
C ILE A 112 21.24 -19.88 4.72
N ASP A 113 21.51 -21.08 4.26
CA ASP A 113 22.85 -21.53 3.86
C ASP A 113 23.40 -20.67 2.69
N GLU A 114 22.55 -20.39 1.67
CA GLU A 114 22.96 -19.56 0.54
C GLU A 114 23.12 -18.09 0.95
N PHE A 115 22.29 -17.58 1.87
CA PHE A 115 22.49 -16.26 2.46
C PHE A 115 23.83 -16.15 3.20
N VAL A 116 24.15 -17.12 4.06
CA VAL A 116 25.44 -17.19 4.79
C VAL A 116 26.61 -17.25 3.82
N LYS A 117 26.51 -18.06 2.76
CA LYS A 117 27.54 -18.18 1.74
C LYS A 117 27.77 -16.87 0.98
N ARG A 118 26.70 -16.18 0.54
CA ARG A 118 26.79 -14.91 -0.22
C ARG A 118 27.30 -13.76 0.64
N THR A 119 26.90 -13.71 1.90
CA THR A 119 27.31 -12.64 2.83
C THR A 119 28.66 -12.89 3.50
N GLY A 120 29.10 -14.15 3.64
CA GLY A 120 30.29 -14.51 4.40
C GLY A 120 30.13 -14.28 5.92
N CYS A 121 28.91 -14.13 6.45
CA CYS A 121 28.67 -13.76 7.84
C CYS A 121 28.96 -14.87 8.89
N GLY A 122 29.36 -16.06 8.43
CA GLY A 122 29.75 -17.17 9.30
C GLY A 122 28.56 -17.88 10.00
N GLY A 123 27.33 -17.56 9.66
CA GLY A 123 26.09 -18.13 10.20
C GLY A 123 25.09 -17.06 10.59
N VAL A 124 23.88 -17.48 10.97
CA VAL A 124 22.82 -16.59 11.46
C VAL A 124 22.38 -17.01 12.86
N LEU A 125 21.79 -16.07 13.60
CA LEU A 125 21.10 -16.33 14.87
C LEU A 125 19.59 -16.21 14.64
N GLY A 126 18.79 -16.97 15.37
CA GLY A 126 17.34 -16.93 15.32
C GLY A 126 16.74 -17.82 14.26
N ASN A 127 16.39 -17.27 13.09
CA ASN A 127 15.63 -17.93 12.02
C ASN A 127 14.29 -18.51 12.49
N LYS A 128 13.49 -17.67 13.15
CA LYS A 128 12.16 -18.04 13.67
C LYS A 128 11.21 -16.84 13.58
N ALA A 129 9.91 -17.11 13.74
CA ALA A 129 8.93 -16.03 13.94
C ALA A 129 9.08 -15.45 15.36
N ALA A 130 9.20 -14.14 15.45
CA ALA A 130 9.30 -13.45 16.72
C ALA A 130 8.95 -11.96 16.61
N SER A 131 8.52 -11.35 17.72
CA SER A 131 8.56 -9.91 17.83
C SER A 131 10.01 -9.42 17.89
N GLY A 132 10.29 -8.29 17.25
CA GLY A 132 11.68 -7.85 17.20
C GLY A 132 12.22 -7.34 18.54
N THR A 133 11.41 -7.06 19.58
CA THR A 133 11.87 -6.78 20.95
C THR A 133 12.31 -8.06 21.62
N VAL A 134 11.45 -9.07 21.58
CA VAL A 134 11.73 -10.38 22.21
C VAL A 134 12.99 -11.02 21.64
N ILE A 135 13.16 -11.02 20.31
CA ILE A 135 14.31 -11.69 19.70
C ILE A 135 15.63 -10.94 19.96
N LEU A 136 15.57 -9.61 20.09
CA LEU A 136 16.74 -8.83 20.49
C LEU A 136 17.13 -9.13 21.94
N ASP A 137 16.18 -9.15 22.88
CA ASP A 137 16.43 -9.50 24.29
C ASP A 137 17.05 -10.90 24.41
N GLU A 138 16.65 -11.84 23.54
CA GLU A 138 17.13 -13.23 23.55
C GLU A 138 18.55 -13.39 22.96
N LEU A 139 18.88 -12.65 21.89
CA LEU A 139 20.04 -12.99 21.03
C LEU A 139 21.11 -11.88 20.96
N HIS A 140 20.91 -10.70 21.57
CA HIS A 140 21.87 -9.60 21.43
C HIS A 140 23.27 -9.96 21.97
N GLU A 141 23.38 -10.68 23.11
CA GLU A 141 24.66 -11.07 23.67
C GLU A 141 25.46 -12.00 22.75
N GLU A 142 24.78 -12.97 22.12
CA GLU A 142 25.43 -13.87 21.17
C GLU A 142 25.82 -13.15 19.88
N HIS A 143 24.98 -12.22 19.40
CA HIS A 143 25.31 -11.36 18.27
C HIS A 143 26.59 -10.53 18.55
N GLU A 144 26.68 -9.90 19.71
CA GLU A 144 27.83 -9.07 20.09
C GLU A 144 29.14 -9.88 20.14
N LYS A 145 29.07 -11.14 20.61
CA LYS A 145 30.22 -12.05 20.68
C LYS A 145 30.62 -12.58 19.32
N THR A 146 29.65 -12.98 18.50
CA THR A 146 29.89 -13.71 17.23
C THR A 146 29.84 -12.84 15.98
N LYS A 147 29.24 -11.66 16.07
CA LYS A 147 28.89 -10.75 14.97
C LYS A 147 27.97 -11.35 13.92
N LYS A 148 27.38 -12.55 14.15
CA LYS A 148 26.40 -13.16 13.27
C LYS A 148 25.11 -12.36 13.27
N PRO A 149 24.50 -12.07 12.09
CA PRO A 149 23.22 -11.34 12.04
C PRO A 149 22.09 -12.14 12.70
N ILE A 150 21.18 -11.43 13.36
CA ILE A 150 19.94 -12.00 13.88
C ILE A 150 18.91 -11.96 12.74
N VAL A 151 18.51 -13.13 12.24
CA VAL A 151 17.51 -13.29 11.20
C VAL A 151 16.21 -13.77 11.81
N TYR A 152 15.08 -13.13 11.45
CA TYR A 152 13.76 -13.52 11.95
C TYR A 152 12.66 -13.08 11.00
N THR A 153 11.45 -13.61 11.21
CA THR A 153 10.25 -13.22 10.48
C THR A 153 9.13 -12.80 11.43
N SER A 154 7.99 -12.45 10.91
CA SER A 154 6.74 -12.14 11.64
C SER A 154 5.54 -12.71 10.89
N ALA A 155 4.32 -12.33 11.25
CA ALA A 155 3.11 -12.72 10.51
C ALA A 155 3.11 -12.25 9.05
N ASP A 156 3.80 -11.16 8.76
CA ASP A 156 3.98 -10.65 7.40
C ASP A 156 5.01 -11.46 6.60
N SER A 157 4.97 -11.26 5.26
CA SER A 157 5.98 -11.80 4.33
C SER A 157 7.28 -10.98 4.39
N VAL A 158 8.08 -11.19 5.43
CA VAL A 158 9.28 -10.37 5.70
C VAL A 158 10.48 -11.23 6.10
N PHE A 159 11.66 -10.86 5.60
CA PHE A 159 12.97 -11.33 6.04
C PHE A 159 13.65 -10.19 6.80
N GLN A 160 13.73 -10.28 8.11
CA GLN A 160 14.26 -9.22 8.95
C GLN A 160 15.68 -9.56 9.42
N ILE A 161 16.58 -8.59 9.33
CA ILE A 161 17.97 -8.71 9.78
C ILE A 161 18.20 -7.65 10.83
N ALA A 162 18.49 -8.08 12.08
CA ALA A 162 18.87 -7.17 13.16
C ALA A 162 20.36 -7.30 13.50
N MET A 163 21.01 -6.14 13.70
CA MET A 163 22.42 -6.06 14.07
C MET A 163 22.67 -4.86 14.98
N ASN A 164 23.58 -5.01 15.95
CA ASN A 164 24.06 -3.92 16.77
C ASN A 164 25.04 -3.07 15.96
N ILE A 165 24.67 -1.82 15.69
CA ILE A 165 25.48 -0.91 14.86
C ILE A 165 26.69 -0.31 15.57
N ASP A 166 26.86 -0.55 16.87
CA ASP A 166 28.09 -0.23 17.60
C ASP A 166 29.15 -1.35 17.45
N VAL A 167 28.70 -2.56 17.03
CA VAL A 167 29.57 -3.76 16.90
C VAL A 167 29.83 -4.08 15.41
N VAL A 168 28.84 -3.85 14.55
CA VAL A 168 28.94 -4.07 13.11
C VAL A 168 28.49 -2.80 12.39
N PRO A 169 29.26 -2.29 11.40
CA PRO A 169 28.90 -1.08 10.67
C PRO A 169 27.49 -1.16 10.04
N LEU A 170 26.75 -0.06 10.07
CA LEU A 170 25.40 0.04 9.50
C LEU A 170 25.37 -0.35 8.02
N GLU A 171 26.40 0.03 7.28
CA GLU A 171 26.58 -0.28 5.86
C GLU A 171 26.63 -1.79 5.62
N THR A 172 27.24 -2.56 6.52
CA THR A 172 27.28 -4.03 6.46
C THR A 172 25.87 -4.62 6.60
N LEU A 173 25.05 -4.10 7.51
CA LEU A 173 23.64 -4.50 7.63
C LEU A 173 22.88 -4.24 6.34
N TYR A 174 23.05 -3.07 5.74
CA TYR A 174 22.39 -2.73 4.48
C TYR A 174 22.87 -3.61 3.31
N GLU A 175 24.15 -3.94 3.29
CA GLU A 175 24.69 -4.85 2.26
C GLU A 175 24.11 -6.27 2.41
N TYR A 176 24.00 -6.78 3.63
CA TYR A 176 23.34 -8.06 3.89
C TYR A 176 21.87 -8.05 3.47
N CYS A 177 21.16 -6.95 3.69
CA CYS A 177 19.78 -6.80 3.23
C CYS A 177 19.66 -6.79 1.70
N LYS A 178 20.59 -6.15 0.97
CA LYS A 178 20.60 -6.18 -0.49
C LYS A 178 20.86 -7.58 -1.03
N ILE A 179 21.85 -8.30 -0.44
CA ILE A 179 22.14 -9.69 -0.79
C ILE A 179 20.94 -10.60 -0.53
N ALA A 180 20.30 -10.45 0.64
CA ALA A 180 19.07 -11.18 0.96
C ALA A 180 17.95 -10.88 -0.04
N ARG A 181 17.77 -9.61 -0.46
CA ARG A 181 16.74 -9.23 -1.44
C ARG A 181 17.02 -9.87 -2.81
N GLN A 182 18.28 -9.88 -3.26
CA GLN A 182 18.65 -10.56 -4.51
C GLN A 182 18.36 -12.06 -4.44
N LEU A 183 18.85 -12.72 -3.39
CA LEU A 183 18.59 -14.14 -3.16
C LEU A 183 17.10 -14.48 -3.15
N LEU A 184 16.29 -13.71 -2.39
CA LEU A 184 14.88 -13.96 -2.28
C LEU A 184 14.10 -13.68 -3.59
N ASN A 185 14.62 -12.81 -4.46
CA ASN A 185 14.04 -12.64 -5.80
C ASN A 185 14.25 -13.87 -6.69
N GLU A 186 15.31 -14.64 -6.44
CA GLU A 186 15.64 -15.84 -7.23
C GLU A 186 14.87 -17.08 -6.74
N VAL A 187 14.68 -17.22 -5.43
CA VAL A 187 14.27 -18.51 -4.83
C VAL A 187 12.95 -18.44 -4.05
N SER A 188 12.43 -17.26 -3.75
CA SER A 188 11.24 -17.12 -2.91
C SER A 188 10.52 -15.80 -3.15
N ASN A 189 9.19 -15.85 -3.12
CA ASN A 189 8.35 -14.65 -3.23
C ASN A 189 8.12 -14.03 -1.84
N VAL A 190 9.18 -13.44 -1.23
CA VAL A 190 9.09 -12.68 0.02
C VAL A 190 8.94 -11.21 -0.29
N SER A 191 7.96 -10.55 0.30
CA SER A 191 7.60 -9.15 0.01
C SER A 191 8.72 -8.17 0.36
N ARG A 192 9.26 -8.25 1.59
CA ARG A 192 10.23 -7.25 2.09
C ARG A 192 11.42 -7.91 2.80
N VAL A 193 12.59 -7.33 2.62
CA VAL A 193 13.74 -7.53 3.50
C VAL A 193 13.91 -6.27 4.34
N ILE A 194 14.03 -6.39 5.66
CA ILE A 194 14.03 -5.24 6.56
C ILE A 194 15.33 -5.19 7.36
N ALA A 195 16.07 -4.09 7.21
CA ALA A 195 17.17 -3.76 8.11
C ALA A 195 16.62 -3.23 9.45
N ARG A 196 17.00 -3.89 10.54
CA ARG A 196 16.60 -3.57 11.92
C ARG A 196 17.81 -3.24 12.78
N PRO A 197 18.47 -2.08 12.58
CA PRO A 197 19.58 -1.68 13.44
C PRO A 197 19.13 -1.46 14.87
N TYR A 198 19.99 -1.84 15.82
CA TYR A 198 19.82 -1.55 17.23
C TYR A 198 21.12 -1.11 17.87
N GLN A 199 21.05 -0.52 19.05
CA GLN A 199 22.17 -0.15 19.92
C GLN A 199 21.87 -0.56 21.36
N MET A 200 22.90 -0.72 22.18
CA MET A 200 22.71 -0.93 23.62
C MET A 200 22.51 0.41 24.33
N VAL A 201 21.42 0.54 25.07
CA VAL A 201 21.10 1.72 25.87
C VAL A 201 20.72 1.23 27.29
N ASP A 202 21.45 1.66 28.29
CA ASP A 202 21.25 1.24 29.66
C ASP A 202 21.24 -0.30 29.88
N GLY A 203 22.12 -1.01 29.14
CA GLY A 203 22.26 -2.47 29.21
C GLY A 203 21.14 -3.24 28.48
N LYS A 204 20.29 -2.57 27.68
CA LYS A 204 19.21 -3.20 26.92
C LYS A 204 19.30 -2.85 25.43
N PRO A 205 18.96 -3.79 24.53
CA PRO A 205 18.93 -3.50 23.12
C PRO A 205 17.74 -2.58 22.77
N LYS A 206 18.02 -1.45 22.14
CA LYS A 206 17.00 -0.51 21.65
C LYS A 206 17.14 -0.33 20.15
N ARG A 207 16.01 -0.46 19.41
CA ARG A 207 15.96 -0.24 17.96
C ARG A 207 16.28 1.21 17.63
N VAL A 208 17.06 1.42 16.57
CA VAL A 208 17.36 2.73 16.01
C VAL A 208 16.49 2.96 14.78
N SER A 209 15.24 3.37 15.01
CA SER A 209 14.20 3.48 13.97
C SER A 209 14.59 4.40 12.78
N LYS A 210 15.37 5.45 13.04
CA LYS A 210 15.86 6.39 11.99
C LYS A 210 16.75 5.73 10.94
N TYR A 211 17.32 4.56 11.27
CA TYR A 211 18.19 3.78 10.36
C TYR A 211 17.51 2.48 9.88
N ARG A 212 16.24 2.26 10.24
CA ARG A 212 15.45 1.20 9.61
C ARG A 212 15.37 1.45 8.11
N ARG A 213 15.54 0.39 7.31
CA ARG A 213 15.39 0.46 5.87
C ARG A 213 14.71 -0.80 5.37
N ASP A 214 13.69 -0.62 4.55
CA ASP A 214 12.96 -1.70 3.91
C ASP A 214 13.46 -1.86 2.46
N PHE A 215 13.77 -3.10 2.07
CA PHE A 215 14.18 -3.49 0.74
C PHE A 215 13.05 -4.36 0.17
N SER A 216 12.05 -3.71 -0.40
CA SER A 216 10.87 -4.35 -0.96
C SER A 216 11.19 -5.01 -2.31
N VAL A 217 10.39 -6.03 -2.65
CA VAL A 217 10.40 -6.60 -3.99
C VAL A 217 9.82 -5.58 -4.98
N LYS A 218 10.44 -5.45 -6.15
CA LYS A 218 9.90 -4.59 -7.23
C LYS A 218 8.84 -5.34 -8.03
N PRO A 219 7.84 -4.65 -8.60
CA PRO A 219 6.97 -5.25 -9.59
C PRO A 219 7.79 -5.89 -10.71
N TYR A 220 7.63 -7.19 -10.93
CA TYR A 220 8.41 -7.93 -11.95
C TYR A 220 7.72 -7.94 -13.33
N LYS A 221 6.41 -7.65 -13.40
CA LYS A 221 5.70 -7.37 -14.63
C LYS A 221 5.67 -5.87 -14.91
N LYS A 222 5.37 -5.50 -16.14
CA LYS A 222 5.14 -4.10 -16.53
C LYS A 222 3.81 -3.62 -15.97
N THR A 223 3.82 -2.44 -15.37
CA THR A 223 2.65 -1.80 -14.77
C THR A 223 2.18 -0.63 -15.63
N LEU A 224 0.96 -0.12 -15.37
CA LEU A 224 0.49 1.12 -16.00
C LEU A 224 1.43 2.31 -15.71
N CYS A 225 2.03 2.36 -14.53
CA CYS A 225 3.03 3.39 -14.21
C CYS A 225 4.22 3.35 -15.18
N ASP A 226 4.73 2.13 -15.48
CA ASP A 226 5.80 1.96 -16.48
C ASP A 226 5.33 2.41 -17.88
N GLU A 227 4.11 2.05 -18.29
CA GLU A 227 3.55 2.42 -19.60
C GLU A 227 3.45 3.93 -19.77
N VAL A 228 2.97 4.62 -18.74
CA VAL A 228 2.84 6.09 -18.75
C VAL A 228 4.21 6.74 -18.81
N ALA A 229 5.15 6.33 -17.95
CA ALA A 229 6.50 6.88 -17.91
C ALA A 229 7.26 6.68 -19.24
N GLU A 230 7.23 5.47 -19.81
CA GLU A 230 7.89 5.13 -21.08
C GLU A 230 7.28 5.85 -22.29
N SER A 231 6.04 6.33 -22.18
CA SER A 231 5.34 7.05 -23.26
C SER A 231 5.41 8.57 -23.15
N ASN A 232 6.46 9.11 -22.56
CA ASN A 232 6.61 10.54 -22.25
C ASN A 232 5.51 11.09 -21.34
N GLY A 233 4.93 10.25 -20.50
CA GLY A 233 3.99 10.65 -19.46
C GLY A 233 4.71 11.02 -18.17
N TYR A 234 3.97 11.65 -17.29
CA TYR A 234 4.40 12.02 -15.96
C TYR A 234 3.62 11.20 -14.93
N VAL A 235 4.32 10.48 -14.07
CA VAL A 235 3.72 9.70 -12.98
C VAL A 235 4.14 10.32 -11.65
N TYR A 236 3.18 10.91 -10.95
CA TYR A 236 3.39 11.54 -9.66
C TYR A 236 2.81 10.70 -8.54
N GLY A 237 3.67 10.06 -7.77
CA GLY A 237 3.33 9.29 -6.58
C GLY A 237 3.24 10.19 -5.35
N ILE A 238 2.10 10.19 -4.67
CA ILE A 238 1.85 10.91 -3.42
C ILE A 238 1.58 9.90 -2.30
N GLY A 239 2.22 10.08 -1.15
CA GLY A 239 2.17 9.15 -0.03
C GLY A 239 3.14 7.99 -0.21
N LYS A 240 2.72 6.75 0.03
CA LYS A 240 3.58 5.55 -0.03
C LYS A 240 3.78 4.98 -1.44
N ILE A 241 3.31 5.62 -2.49
CA ILE A 241 3.32 5.06 -3.86
C ILE A 241 4.74 4.70 -4.32
N GLU A 242 5.72 5.58 -4.08
CA GLU A 242 7.12 5.28 -4.46
C GLU A 242 7.65 4.05 -3.72
N ASP A 243 7.38 3.92 -2.43
CA ASP A 243 7.78 2.77 -1.61
C ASP A 243 7.13 1.47 -2.09
N ILE A 244 5.82 1.49 -2.42
CA ILE A 244 5.03 0.33 -2.86
C ILE A 244 5.57 -0.21 -4.20
N PHE A 245 5.93 0.69 -5.12
CA PHE A 245 6.46 0.33 -6.44
C PHE A 245 8.00 0.32 -6.48
N VAL A 246 8.66 0.66 -5.36
CA VAL A 246 10.13 0.76 -5.25
C VAL A 246 10.70 1.66 -6.35
N GLY A 247 10.03 2.77 -6.61
CA GLY A 247 10.35 3.74 -7.65
C GLY A 247 10.11 3.30 -9.10
N LYS A 248 9.68 2.05 -9.34
CA LYS A 248 9.49 1.55 -10.70
C LYS A 248 8.27 2.20 -11.37
N GLY A 249 8.49 2.83 -12.51
CA GLY A 249 7.46 3.55 -13.25
C GLY A 249 7.03 4.88 -12.63
N ILE A 250 7.59 5.28 -11.50
CA ILE A 250 7.30 6.56 -10.84
C ILE A 250 8.33 7.60 -11.31
N THR A 251 7.88 8.72 -11.85
CA THR A 251 8.78 9.79 -12.31
C THR A 251 9.09 10.79 -11.22
N HIS A 252 8.08 11.14 -10.43
CA HIS A 252 8.21 12.01 -9.26
C HIS A 252 7.39 11.45 -8.11
N ALA A 253 7.85 11.69 -6.88
CA ALA A 253 7.16 11.23 -5.68
C ALA A 253 7.29 12.27 -4.55
N ILE A 254 6.35 12.22 -3.63
CA ILE A 254 6.40 12.95 -2.36
C ILE A 254 5.76 12.09 -1.27
N HIS A 255 6.51 11.88 -0.18
CA HIS A 255 5.98 11.22 1.00
C HIS A 255 5.12 12.20 1.81
N THR A 256 4.13 11.68 2.51
CA THR A 256 3.21 12.47 3.33
C THR A 256 3.19 11.95 4.77
N GLY A 257 2.96 12.87 5.70
CA GLY A 257 2.81 12.55 7.12
C GLY A 257 1.36 12.30 7.54
N SER A 258 0.37 12.59 6.66
CA SER A 258 -1.06 12.41 6.95
C SER A 258 -1.90 12.36 5.67
N ASN A 259 -3.15 11.88 5.79
CA ASN A 259 -4.14 11.95 4.71
C ASN A 259 -4.40 13.38 4.27
N LYS A 260 -4.50 14.31 5.21
CA LYS A 260 -4.70 15.74 4.93
C LYS A 260 -3.63 16.29 4.02
N GLU A 261 -2.35 16.07 4.33
CA GLU A 261 -1.24 16.49 3.49
C GLU A 261 -1.30 15.84 2.09
N GLY A 262 -1.65 14.55 2.02
CA GLY A 262 -1.84 13.84 0.76
C GLY A 262 -2.94 14.45 -0.10
N LEU A 263 -4.06 14.84 0.50
CA LEU A 263 -5.19 15.50 -0.19
C LEU A 263 -4.81 16.92 -0.66
N GLU A 264 -4.13 17.70 0.17
CA GLU A 264 -3.64 19.04 -0.18
C GLU A 264 -2.67 18.99 -1.36
N LEU A 265 -1.71 18.04 -1.35
CA LEU A 265 -0.77 17.84 -2.44
C LEU A 265 -1.45 17.32 -3.72
N THR A 266 -2.45 16.44 -3.58
CA THR A 266 -3.26 15.98 -4.71
C THR A 266 -4.00 17.14 -5.35
N LEU A 267 -4.66 17.98 -4.55
CA LEU A 267 -5.35 19.18 -5.03
C LEU A 267 -4.39 20.17 -5.70
N GLU A 268 -3.20 20.36 -5.13
CA GLU A 268 -2.15 21.21 -5.74
C GLU A 268 -1.72 20.64 -7.11
N ALA A 269 -1.48 19.33 -7.20
CA ALA A 269 -1.11 18.65 -8.44
C ALA A 269 -2.20 18.73 -9.52
N VAL A 270 -3.49 18.73 -9.14
CA VAL A 270 -4.60 18.94 -10.06
C VAL A 270 -4.66 20.40 -10.54
N LYS A 271 -4.38 21.38 -9.70
CA LYS A 271 -4.33 22.80 -10.06
C LYS A 271 -3.10 23.15 -10.91
N ASN A 272 -1.96 22.59 -10.57
CA ASN A 272 -0.66 22.87 -11.18
C ASN A 272 -0.05 21.58 -11.75
N PRO A 273 -0.19 21.30 -13.04
CA PRO A 273 0.20 20.03 -13.65
C PRO A 273 1.73 19.78 -13.70
N LEU A 274 2.54 20.69 -13.23
CA LEU A 274 3.99 20.52 -13.07
C LEU A 274 4.34 20.65 -11.58
N PRO A 275 4.42 19.55 -10.83
CA PRO A 275 4.82 19.61 -9.43
C PRO A 275 6.24 20.15 -9.29
N LYS A 276 6.50 20.74 -8.13
CA LYS A 276 7.85 21.24 -7.79
C LYS A 276 8.85 20.07 -7.92
N PRO A 277 10.05 20.30 -8.49
CA PRO A 277 11.01 19.24 -8.84
C PRO A 277 11.68 18.54 -7.64
N GLU A 278 11.15 18.69 -6.45
CA GLU A 278 11.82 18.32 -5.21
C GLU A 278 12.06 16.81 -5.02
N LEU A 279 11.39 15.93 -5.77
CA LEU A 279 11.57 14.49 -5.65
C LEU A 279 11.52 13.78 -7.02
N LYS A 280 12.44 14.13 -7.89
CA LYS A 280 12.64 13.39 -9.15
C LYS A 280 13.13 11.98 -8.84
N VAL A 281 12.33 10.98 -9.15
CA VAL A 281 12.66 9.56 -8.93
C VAL A 281 13.34 8.96 -10.15
N ALA A 282 12.89 9.34 -11.36
CA ALA A 282 13.43 8.87 -12.62
C ALA A 282 13.57 9.99 -13.65
N GLU A 283 14.35 9.75 -14.70
CA GLU A 283 14.41 10.66 -15.85
C GLU A 283 13.04 10.74 -16.53
N CYS A 284 12.57 11.95 -16.77
CA CYS A 284 11.32 12.22 -17.48
C CYS A 284 11.50 13.42 -18.41
N THR A 285 10.55 13.56 -19.34
CA THR A 285 10.53 14.69 -20.28
C THR A 285 10.13 16.00 -19.60
N ASP A 286 10.69 17.11 -20.05
CA ASP A 286 10.26 18.46 -19.61
C ASP A 286 8.88 18.85 -20.16
N LYS A 287 8.35 18.10 -21.12
CA LYS A 287 7.05 18.34 -21.78
C LYS A 287 6.24 17.04 -21.85
N PRO A 288 5.67 16.59 -20.73
CA PRO A 288 4.85 15.39 -20.72
C PRO A 288 3.59 15.61 -21.58
N ASN A 289 3.16 14.54 -22.28
CA ASN A 289 1.94 14.55 -23.08
C ASN A 289 0.73 13.99 -22.35
N LYS A 290 0.95 13.37 -21.19
CA LYS A 290 -0.09 12.85 -20.29
C LYS A 290 0.38 12.93 -18.84
N TYR A 291 -0.56 12.92 -17.92
CA TYR A 291 -0.27 13.10 -16.49
C TYR A 291 -1.06 12.12 -15.64
N PHE A 292 -0.36 11.37 -14.80
CA PHE A 292 -0.95 10.41 -13.88
C PHE A 292 -0.58 10.79 -12.44
N ILE A 293 -1.57 11.24 -11.65
CA ILE A 293 -1.46 11.49 -10.22
C ILE A 293 -1.96 10.26 -9.49
N PHE A 294 -1.11 9.66 -8.68
CA PHE A 294 -1.41 8.44 -7.96
C PHE A 294 -1.15 8.69 -6.46
N THR A 295 -2.23 8.75 -5.67
CA THR A 295 -2.20 9.10 -4.24
C THR A 295 -2.61 7.91 -3.40
N ASN A 296 -1.84 7.61 -2.34
CA ASN A 296 -2.21 6.67 -1.30
C ASN A 296 -2.42 7.43 0.02
N LEU A 297 -3.62 7.34 0.59
CA LEU A 297 -4.03 7.94 1.86
C LEU A 297 -4.01 6.86 2.95
N VAL A 298 -2.99 6.86 3.80
CA VAL A 298 -2.66 5.71 4.66
C VAL A 298 -3.22 5.76 6.09
N ASP A 299 -3.75 6.89 6.54
CA ASP A 299 -4.15 7.05 7.95
C ASP A 299 -5.28 6.09 8.32
N THR A 300 -6.21 5.83 7.39
CA THR A 300 -7.31 4.88 7.55
C THR A 300 -6.82 3.49 7.95
N ASP A 301 -5.77 3.01 7.32
CA ASP A 301 -5.12 1.75 7.64
C ASP A 301 -4.23 1.86 8.88
N MET A 302 -3.22 2.72 8.80
CA MET A 302 -2.10 2.74 9.74
C MET A 302 -2.48 3.27 11.13
N LEU A 303 -3.33 4.31 11.20
CA LEU A 303 -3.69 4.94 12.47
C LEU A 303 -4.97 4.35 13.08
N PHE A 304 -5.88 3.84 12.25
CA PHE A 304 -7.23 3.46 12.70
C PHE A 304 -7.54 1.98 12.48
N GLY A 305 -7.37 1.42 11.28
CA GLY A 305 -7.63 0.02 10.97
C GLY A 305 -6.84 -0.92 11.87
N HIS A 306 -5.52 -0.88 11.81
CA HIS A 306 -4.60 -1.66 12.64
C HIS A 306 -4.66 -1.34 14.16
N ARG A 307 -5.45 -0.36 14.57
CA ARG A 307 -5.65 0.05 15.97
C ARG A 307 -7.03 -0.24 16.51
N ASN A 308 -7.90 -0.83 15.68
CA ASN A 308 -9.30 -1.08 16.00
C ASN A 308 -10.04 0.19 16.46
N ASP A 309 -9.67 1.34 15.84
CA ASP A 309 -10.30 2.64 16.10
C ASP A 309 -11.32 2.97 15.00
N ALA A 310 -12.50 2.38 15.10
CA ALA A 310 -13.56 2.59 14.12
C ALA A 310 -14.05 4.06 14.05
N ILE A 311 -14.02 4.79 15.18
CA ILE A 311 -14.45 6.19 15.23
C ILE A 311 -13.43 7.10 14.53
N GLY A 312 -12.14 6.93 14.83
CA GLY A 312 -11.07 7.66 14.14
C GLY A 312 -11.09 7.37 12.64
N TYR A 313 -11.38 6.11 12.26
CA TYR A 313 -11.51 5.70 10.87
C TYR A 313 -12.65 6.44 10.16
N ALA A 314 -13.85 6.51 10.79
CA ALA A 314 -15.00 7.24 10.27
C ALA A 314 -14.67 8.72 10.02
N HIS A 315 -14.07 9.38 11.00
CA HIS A 315 -13.67 10.78 10.87
C HIS A 315 -12.64 11.00 9.74
N ALA A 316 -11.72 10.05 9.52
CA ALA A 316 -10.78 10.14 8.41
C ALA A 316 -11.48 10.06 7.05
N ILE A 317 -12.50 9.20 6.89
CA ILE A 317 -13.31 9.16 5.65
C ILE A 317 -14.10 10.46 5.47
N GLU A 318 -14.70 11.00 6.55
CA GLU A 318 -15.41 12.27 6.51
C GLU A 318 -14.49 13.43 6.13
N GLU A 319 -13.24 13.46 6.63
CA GLU A 319 -12.23 14.46 6.22
C GLU A 319 -11.94 14.36 4.73
N ILE A 320 -11.73 13.14 4.19
CA ILE A 320 -11.49 12.93 2.76
C ILE A 320 -12.65 13.48 1.92
N ASP A 321 -13.89 13.23 2.34
CA ASP A 321 -15.09 13.73 1.64
C ASP A 321 -15.09 15.25 1.46
N THR A 322 -14.56 15.99 2.45
CA THR A 322 -14.53 17.47 2.41
C THR A 322 -13.63 18.04 1.30
N TYR A 323 -12.63 17.28 0.82
CA TYR A 323 -11.72 17.71 -0.23
C TYR A 323 -12.25 17.45 -1.65
N LEU A 324 -13.21 16.52 -1.80
CA LEU A 324 -13.71 16.09 -3.11
C LEU A 324 -14.25 17.24 -3.97
N PRO A 325 -15.07 18.17 -3.45
CA PRO A 325 -15.54 19.30 -4.25
C PRO A 325 -14.41 20.14 -4.83
N ALA A 326 -13.40 20.46 -4.03
CA ALA A 326 -12.29 21.28 -4.46
C ALA A 326 -11.44 20.58 -5.55
N ILE A 327 -11.25 19.26 -5.43
CA ILE A 327 -10.56 18.45 -6.44
C ILE A 327 -11.38 18.42 -7.75
N GLN A 328 -12.68 18.12 -7.65
CA GLN A 328 -13.59 18.06 -8.82
C GLN A 328 -13.70 19.41 -9.52
N ASP A 329 -13.76 20.52 -8.79
CA ASP A 329 -13.82 21.87 -9.35
C ASP A 329 -12.54 22.22 -10.12
N ALA A 330 -11.38 21.84 -9.58
CA ALA A 330 -10.06 22.06 -10.21
C ALA A 330 -9.82 21.22 -11.47
N MET A 331 -10.56 20.12 -11.67
CA MET A 331 -10.48 19.27 -12.84
C MET A 331 -10.99 19.98 -14.10
N THR A 332 -10.47 19.57 -15.24
CA THR A 332 -10.93 19.99 -16.58
C THR A 332 -11.72 18.86 -17.26
N ASN A 333 -12.20 19.10 -18.49
CA ASN A 333 -12.85 18.07 -19.30
C ASN A 333 -11.90 16.96 -19.79
N GLU A 334 -10.58 17.17 -19.64
CA GLU A 334 -9.52 16.21 -20.00
C GLU A 334 -9.09 15.35 -18.80
N ASP A 335 -9.83 15.39 -17.69
CA ASP A 335 -9.43 14.72 -16.45
C ASP A 335 -10.44 13.66 -16.03
N ILE A 336 -9.93 12.55 -15.47
CA ILE A 336 -10.72 11.60 -14.69
C ILE A 336 -10.17 11.49 -13.26
N LEU A 337 -11.08 11.27 -12.32
CA LEU A 337 -10.80 10.95 -10.94
C LEU A 337 -11.34 9.56 -10.62
N VAL A 338 -10.46 8.68 -10.15
CA VAL A 338 -10.82 7.37 -9.62
C VAL A 338 -10.59 7.39 -8.12
N ILE A 339 -11.59 7.02 -7.34
CA ILE A 339 -11.45 6.82 -5.88
C ILE A 339 -11.76 5.36 -5.59
N THR A 340 -10.86 4.71 -4.85
CA THR A 340 -10.91 3.29 -4.57
C THR A 340 -10.16 2.97 -3.27
N ALA A 341 -9.99 1.68 -2.97
CA ALA A 341 -9.16 1.15 -1.91
C ALA A 341 -8.21 0.09 -2.48
N ASP A 342 -7.40 -0.52 -1.64
CA ASP A 342 -6.47 -1.60 -2.00
C ASP A 342 -6.75 -2.93 -1.28
N HIS A 343 -7.42 -2.89 -0.15
CA HIS A 343 -7.92 -4.03 0.65
C HIS A 343 -8.92 -3.54 1.70
N GLY A 344 -9.30 -4.38 2.66
CA GLY A 344 -10.01 -4.01 3.88
C GLY A 344 -9.08 -4.05 5.10
N CYS A 345 -9.49 -3.37 6.17
CA CYS A 345 -8.93 -3.53 7.52
C CYS A 345 -10.04 -3.17 8.53
N ASP A 346 -10.95 -4.11 8.71
CA ASP A 346 -12.16 -3.90 9.51
C ASP A 346 -11.81 -3.76 11.01
N PRO A 347 -11.92 -2.55 11.60
CA PRO A 347 -11.48 -2.32 12.97
C PRO A 347 -12.42 -2.90 14.02
N THR A 348 -13.53 -3.53 13.61
CA THR A 348 -14.54 -4.07 14.51
C THR A 348 -14.47 -5.59 14.66
N VAL A 349 -13.66 -6.25 13.82
CA VAL A 349 -13.43 -7.70 13.90
C VAL A 349 -12.23 -8.03 14.79
N PRO A 350 -12.13 -9.27 15.31
CA PRO A 350 -10.96 -9.68 16.09
C PRO A 350 -9.66 -9.62 15.30
N GLY A 351 -8.61 -9.11 15.94
CA GLY A 351 -7.28 -8.97 15.33
C GLY A 351 -6.97 -7.54 14.93
N THR A 352 -5.85 -7.38 14.26
CA THR A 352 -5.36 -6.08 13.77
C THR A 352 -4.70 -6.23 12.39
N ASP A 353 -5.05 -7.29 11.67
CA ASP A 353 -4.54 -7.55 10.32
C ASP A 353 -5.53 -7.02 9.27
N HIS A 354 -5.06 -6.89 8.05
CA HIS A 354 -5.91 -6.58 6.90
C HIS A 354 -6.99 -7.65 6.72
N THR A 355 -8.14 -7.25 6.17
CA THR A 355 -9.23 -8.15 5.83
C THR A 355 -9.37 -8.29 4.31
N ARG A 356 -9.62 -9.53 3.86
CA ARG A 356 -9.81 -9.86 2.45
C ARG A 356 -11.20 -9.39 2.00
N GLU A 357 -11.26 -8.16 1.52
CA GLU A 357 -12.50 -7.49 1.12
C GLU A 357 -12.50 -7.05 -0.34
N GLN A 358 -13.70 -6.94 -0.89
CA GLN A 358 -13.99 -6.19 -2.10
C GLN A 358 -13.70 -4.71 -1.84
N ILE A 359 -13.45 -3.95 -2.90
CA ILE A 359 -13.19 -2.52 -2.80
C ILE A 359 -14.18 -1.70 -3.62
N PRO A 360 -14.53 -0.48 -3.19
CA PRO A 360 -15.37 0.42 -3.96
C PRO A 360 -14.62 0.98 -5.17
N LEU A 361 -15.34 1.24 -6.25
CA LEU A 361 -14.85 1.93 -7.44
C LEU A 361 -15.77 3.10 -7.74
N LEU A 362 -15.25 4.32 -7.66
CA LEU A 362 -15.93 5.56 -8.03
C LEU A 362 -15.11 6.26 -9.12
N ILE A 363 -15.70 6.53 -10.28
CA ILE A 363 -15.02 7.19 -11.41
C ILE A 363 -15.78 8.44 -11.79
N TYR A 364 -15.17 9.59 -11.60
CA TYR A 364 -15.73 10.90 -11.92
C TYR A 364 -14.96 11.58 -13.07
N GLY A 365 -15.68 12.24 -13.94
CA GLY A 365 -15.14 13.12 -14.97
C GLY A 365 -16.23 14.03 -15.50
N LYS A 366 -15.92 15.30 -15.80
CA LYS A 366 -16.90 16.29 -16.26
C LYS A 366 -17.60 15.89 -17.57
N THR A 367 -17.02 14.99 -18.33
CA THR A 367 -17.55 14.48 -19.60
C THR A 367 -18.03 13.02 -19.54
N LEU A 368 -17.79 12.35 -18.41
CA LEU A 368 -18.25 10.98 -18.21
C LEU A 368 -19.74 10.93 -17.87
N LYS A 369 -20.44 9.95 -18.43
CA LYS A 369 -21.82 9.66 -18.03
C LYS A 369 -21.79 8.76 -16.79
N PRO A 370 -22.58 9.09 -15.77
CA PRO A 370 -22.75 8.22 -14.61
C PRO A 370 -23.33 6.86 -15.02
N GLU A 371 -22.82 5.78 -14.44
CA GLU A 371 -23.22 4.42 -14.76
C GLU A 371 -22.98 3.48 -13.58
N ASN A 372 -23.85 2.52 -13.37
CA ASN A 372 -23.62 1.42 -12.47
C ASN A 372 -22.76 0.35 -13.18
N LEU A 373 -21.53 0.20 -12.74
CA LEU A 373 -20.56 -0.75 -13.32
C LEU A 373 -20.74 -2.18 -12.78
N GLY A 374 -21.58 -2.34 -11.75
CA GLY A 374 -21.78 -3.62 -11.06
C GLY A 374 -20.52 -4.10 -10.34
N THR A 375 -20.42 -5.42 -10.14
CA THR A 375 -19.23 -6.07 -9.59
C THR A 375 -18.35 -6.54 -10.74
N ARG A 376 -17.06 -6.16 -10.69
CA ARG A 376 -16.05 -6.57 -11.67
C ARG A 376 -14.93 -7.35 -10.99
N VAL A 377 -14.43 -8.37 -11.66
CA VAL A 377 -13.29 -9.16 -11.22
C VAL A 377 -12.01 -8.52 -11.74
N GLY A 378 -11.04 -8.35 -10.84
CA GLY A 378 -9.74 -7.73 -11.08
C GLY A 378 -9.70 -6.25 -10.70
N PHE A 379 -8.76 -5.92 -9.81
CA PHE A 379 -8.42 -4.51 -9.52
C PHE A 379 -7.75 -3.83 -10.72
N ASP A 380 -7.22 -4.61 -11.68
CA ASP A 380 -6.65 -4.15 -12.94
C ASP A 380 -7.66 -3.42 -13.84
N ASN A 381 -8.96 -3.51 -13.55
CA ASN A 381 -9.98 -2.65 -14.15
C ASN A 381 -9.65 -1.15 -13.96
N ILE A 382 -8.94 -0.79 -12.88
CA ILE A 382 -8.47 0.59 -12.66
C ILE A 382 -7.40 0.95 -13.68
N ALA A 383 -6.38 0.09 -13.88
CA ALA A 383 -5.37 0.29 -14.92
C ALA A 383 -5.99 0.39 -16.31
N ASN A 384 -6.97 -0.46 -16.62
CA ASN A 384 -7.65 -0.47 -17.90
C ASN A 384 -8.40 0.85 -18.13
N THR A 385 -9.14 1.34 -17.15
CA THR A 385 -9.85 2.63 -17.19
C THR A 385 -8.88 3.80 -17.40
N VAL A 386 -7.81 3.85 -16.63
CA VAL A 386 -6.81 4.92 -16.74
C VAL A 386 -6.05 4.85 -18.06
N ARG A 387 -5.71 3.64 -18.53
CA ARG A 387 -5.07 3.41 -19.82
C ARG A 387 -5.95 3.90 -20.96
N GLU A 388 -7.22 3.50 -20.97
CA GLU A 388 -8.18 3.94 -21.99
C GLU A 388 -8.29 5.47 -22.01
N TRP A 389 -8.36 6.11 -20.86
CA TRP A 389 -8.42 7.57 -20.79
C TRP A 389 -7.16 8.26 -21.29
N LEU A 390 -5.98 7.82 -20.85
CA LEU A 390 -4.72 8.52 -21.14
C LEU A 390 -4.19 8.28 -22.55
N PHE A 391 -4.53 7.13 -23.18
CA PHE A 391 -3.91 6.73 -24.45
C PHE A 391 -4.84 6.81 -25.66
N ASN A 392 -6.16 6.98 -25.47
CA ASN A 392 -7.13 7.20 -26.53
C ASN A 392 -7.52 8.69 -26.62
#